data_5141dec68559d66f16ece9b1a547d34b
#
_entry.id   5141dec68559d66f16ece9b1a547d34b
#
_cell.length_a   1.000
_cell.length_b   1.000
_cell.length_c   1.000
_cell.angle_alpha   90.00
_cell.angle_beta   90.00
_cell.angle_gamma   90.00
#
_symmetry.space_group_name_H-M   'P 1'
#
loop_
_entity.id
_entity.type
_entity.pdbx_description
1 polymer ?
#
loop_
_entity_poly.entity_id
_entity_poly.type
_entity_poly.pdbx_seq_one_letter_code
_entity_poly.pdbx_strand_id
1 'polypeptide(L)'
;MNRSLVILLGALALCAALFGGSFFAGRRACLMTQSTDDLSWLRDEFHLGDAEMARIQKLHEGYLPKCAEMCAKIAAKKSELETALNGSTNLNPAAQQKLAELAALRAQCQAQMLQHFAEVSQTMPPEPGRRYLAEMQHLTLGLHEQTESSMSGSMDHEHHQP
;
A
#
# COMPACT_ATOMS: atom_id res chain seq x y z
N MET A 1 -5.82 -44.15 -25.68
CA MET A 1 -5.18 -43.02 -24.97
C MET A 1 -3.72 -43.42 -24.75
N ASN A 2 -2.78 -42.76 -25.43
CA ASN A 2 -1.36 -43.16 -25.44
C ASN A 2 -0.76 -43.04 -24.03
N ARG A 3 -0.17 -44.10 -23.49
CA ARG A 3 0.51 -44.12 -22.19
C ARG A 3 1.50 -42.98 -22.02
N SER A 4 2.20 -42.62 -23.10
CA SER A 4 3.13 -41.48 -23.13
C SER A 4 2.44 -40.12 -22.87
N LEU A 5 1.20 -39.92 -23.36
CA LEU A 5 0.44 -38.70 -23.16
C LEU A 5 0.00 -38.54 -21.70
N VAL A 6 -0.40 -39.65 -21.06
CA VAL A 6 -0.80 -39.65 -19.63
C VAL A 6 0.41 -39.36 -18.73
N ILE A 7 1.57 -39.91 -19.05
CA ILE A 7 2.82 -39.63 -18.30
C ILE A 7 3.25 -38.16 -18.46
N LEU A 8 3.15 -37.60 -19.67
CA LEU A 8 3.47 -36.22 -19.96
C LEU A 8 2.53 -35.24 -19.20
N LEU A 9 1.22 -35.51 -19.22
CA LEU A 9 0.24 -34.70 -18.51
C LEU A 9 0.42 -34.80 -16.98
N GLY A 10 0.73 -35.96 -16.45
CA GLY A 10 1.05 -36.19 -15.05
C GLY A 10 2.30 -35.43 -14.59
N ALA A 11 3.36 -35.46 -15.39
CA ALA A 11 4.60 -34.72 -15.11
C ALA A 11 4.38 -33.21 -15.16
N LEU A 12 3.58 -32.72 -16.12
CA LEU A 12 3.25 -31.28 -16.25
C LEU A 12 2.41 -30.79 -15.05
N ALA A 13 1.43 -31.58 -14.61
CA ALA A 13 0.61 -31.27 -13.45
C ALA A 13 1.43 -31.25 -12.15
N LEU A 14 2.37 -32.20 -11.99
CA LEU A 14 3.27 -32.25 -10.86
C LEU A 14 4.23 -31.03 -10.83
N CYS A 15 4.81 -30.66 -11.98
CA CYS A 15 5.63 -29.47 -12.11
C CYS A 15 4.85 -28.20 -11.78
N ALA A 16 3.62 -28.06 -12.27
CA ALA A 16 2.76 -26.91 -11.98
C ALA A 16 2.39 -26.82 -10.48
N ALA A 17 2.12 -27.95 -9.83
CA ALA A 17 1.84 -28.01 -8.40
C ALA A 17 3.06 -27.65 -7.54
N LEU A 18 4.25 -28.14 -7.90
CA LEU A 18 5.50 -27.82 -7.20
C LEU A 18 5.92 -26.37 -7.41
N PHE A 19 5.81 -25.85 -8.63
CA PHE A 19 6.10 -24.43 -8.92
C PHE A 19 5.10 -23.50 -8.27
N GLY A 20 3.80 -23.79 -8.34
CA GLY A 20 2.75 -23.02 -7.70
C GLY A 20 2.87 -23.01 -6.18
N GLY A 21 3.11 -24.18 -5.57
CA GLY A 21 3.32 -24.31 -4.14
C GLY A 21 4.54 -23.56 -3.63
N SER A 22 5.68 -23.66 -4.34
CA SER A 22 6.91 -22.94 -4.00
C SER A 22 6.78 -21.44 -4.17
N PHE A 23 6.07 -20.98 -5.21
CA PHE A 23 5.81 -19.57 -5.45
C PHE A 23 4.92 -18.95 -4.35
N PHE A 24 3.85 -19.65 -3.94
CA PHE A 24 2.97 -19.18 -2.87
C PHE A 24 3.64 -19.23 -1.48
N ALA A 25 4.42 -20.28 -1.19
CA ALA A 25 5.16 -20.40 0.06
C ALA A 25 6.29 -19.37 0.14
N GLY A 26 7.04 -19.15 -0.95
CA GLY A 26 8.10 -18.14 -1.03
C GLY A 26 7.56 -16.72 -0.87
N ARG A 27 6.40 -16.43 -1.47
CA ARG A 27 5.75 -15.10 -1.34
C ARG A 27 5.24 -14.84 0.09
N ARG A 28 4.71 -15.85 0.79
CA ARG A 28 4.33 -15.74 2.20
C ARG A 28 5.55 -15.61 3.12
N ALA A 29 6.60 -16.38 2.90
CA ALA A 29 7.84 -16.28 3.66
C ALA A 29 8.51 -14.91 3.47
N CYS A 30 8.58 -14.39 2.24
CA CYS A 30 9.12 -13.06 1.93
C CYS A 30 8.33 -11.94 2.63
N LEU A 31 6.99 -12.02 2.65
CA LEU A 31 6.15 -11.04 3.35
C LEU A 31 6.31 -11.09 4.88
N MET A 32 6.57 -12.27 5.46
CA MET A 32 6.79 -12.42 6.89
C MET A 32 8.19 -12.01 7.34
N THR A 33 9.21 -12.19 6.51
CA THR A 33 10.59 -11.79 6.82
C THR A 33 10.80 -10.28 6.66
N GLN A 34 10.11 -9.64 5.71
CA GLN A 34 10.17 -8.19 5.51
C GLN A 34 9.60 -7.39 6.69
N SER A 35 8.57 -7.91 7.39
CA SER A 35 7.90 -7.15 8.44
C SER A 35 8.76 -6.89 9.70
N THR A 36 9.77 -7.73 9.98
CA THR A 36 10.64 -7.57 11.15
C THR A 36 11.85 -6.68 10.84
N ASP A 37 12.33 -6.72 9.60
CA ASP A 37 13.48 -5.92 9.15
C ASP A 37 13.05 -4.48 8.81
N ASP A 38 11.82 -4.30 8.34
CA ASP A 38 11.26 -3.00 7.96
C ASP A 38 11.12 -1.99 9.12
N LEU A 39 11.10 -2.45 10.37
CA LEU A 39 10.96 -1.58 11.55
C LEU A 39 12.30 -1.32 12.28
N SER A 40 13.39 -1.96 11.87
CA SER A 40 14.70 -1.83 12.56
C SER A 40 15.22 -0.40 12.55
N TRP A 41 14.97 0.34 11.47
CA TRP A 41 15.33 1.75 11.35
C TRP A 41 14.72 2.65 12.43
N LEU A 42 13.51 2.32 12.94
CA LEU A 42 12.88 3.06 14.03
C LEU A 42 13.72 3.02 15.31
N ARG A 43 14.30 1.87 15.59
CA ARG A 43 15.17 1.70 16.76
C ARG A 43 16.34 2.68 16.72
N ASP A 44 17.01 2.76 15.58
CA ASP A 44 18.21 3.55 15.41
C ASP A 44 17.89 5.04 15.34
N GLU A 45 16.87 5.41 14.56
CA GLU A 45 16.47 6.81 14.34
C GLU A 45 15.87 7.47 15.59
N PHE A 46 15.06 6.73 16.34
CA PHE A 46 14.36 7.25 17.53
C PHE A 46 14.93 6.75 18.86
N HIS A 47 16.04 6.01 18.84
CA HIS A 47 16.75 5.46 20.00
C HIS A 47 15.82 4.65 20.93
N LEU A 48 15.02 3.77 20.35
CA LEU A 48 14.00 2.99 21.06
C LEU A 48 14.58 1.74 21.71
N GLY A 49 14.12 1.47 22.93
CA GLY A 49 14.46 0.24 23.67
C GLY A 49 13.66 -0.97 23.17
N ASP A 50 14.04 -2.15 23.66
CA ASP A 50 13.39 -3.41 23.28
C ASP A 50 11.90 -3.46 23.62
N ALA A 51 11.51 -2.84 24.74
CA ALA A 51 10.11 -2.81 25.18
C ALA A 51 9.23 -1.93 24.27
N GLU A 52 9.75 -0.78 23.80
CA GLU A 52 9.08 0.08 22.82
C GLU A 52 8.94 -0.65 21.49
N MET A 53 10.02 -1.23 20.98
CA MET A 53 10.04 -1.97 19.72
C MET A 53 9.06 -3.15 19.73
N ALA A 54 8.97 -3.91 20.81
CA ALA A 54 8.01 -5.01 20.93
C ALA A 54 6.56 -4.53 20.85
N ARG A 55 6.22 -3.38 21.47
CA ARG A 55 4.89 -2.77 21.36
C ARG A 55 4.58 -2.29 19.96
N ILE A 56 5.53 -1.61 19.33
CA ILE A 56 5.41 -1.12 17.94
C ILE A 56 5.20 -2.28 16.97
N GLN A 57 6.00 -3.33 17.10
CA GLN A 57 5.87 -4.52 16.26
C GLN A 57 4.48 -5.14 16.38
N LYS A 58 3.96 -5.29 17.59
CA LYS A 58 2.60 -5.82 17.82
C LYS A 58 1.52 -4.96 17.19
N LEU A 59 1.62 -3.62 17.27
CA LEU A 59 0.70 -2.69 16.60
C LEU A 59 0.78 -2.83 15.09
N HIS A 60 1.99 -2.91 14.54
CA HIS A 60 2.22 -3.06 13.11
C HIS A 60 1.67 -4.38 12.57
N GLU A 61 1.93 -5.50 13.24
CA GLU A 61 1.37 -6.80 12.90
C GLU A 61 -0.17 -6.81 12.90
N GLY A 62 -0.80 -6.08 13.82
CA GLY A 62 -2.25 -5.90 13.85
C GLY A 62 -2.80 -4.97 12.76
N TYR A 63 -1.96 -4.06 12.24
CA TYR A 63 -2.32 -3.13 11.19
C TYR A 63 -2.21 -3.75 9.78
N LEU A 64 -1.19 -4.56 9.52
CA LEU A 64 -0.91 -5.15 8.21
C LEU A 64 -2.11 -5.83 7.53
N PRO A 65 -2.91 -6.67 8.20
CA PRO A 65 -4.10 -7.28 7.58
C PRO A 65 -5.14 -6.25 7.14
N LYS A 66 -5.36 -5.20 7.93
CA LYS A 66 -6.30 -4.11 7.64
C LYS A 66 -5.83 -3.30 6.43
N CYS A 67 -4.53 -3.01 6.37
CA CYS A 67 -3.90 -2.34 5.23
C CYS A 67 -4.04 -3.19 3.96
N ALA A 68 -3.75 -4.49 4.03
CA ALA A 68 -3.87 -5.41 2.89
C ALA A 68 -5.32 -5.51 2.37
N GLU A 69 -6.31 -5.58 3.25
CA GLU A 69 -7.73 -5.58 2.89
C GLU A 69 -8.12 -4.27 2.19
N MET A 70 -7.69 -3.12 2.72
CA MET A 70 -7.97 -1.82 2.11
C MET A 70 -7.31 -1.68 0.74
N CYS A 71 -6.07 -2.12 0.58
CA CYS A 71 -5.37 -2.15 -0.71
C CYS A 71 -6.11 -3.01 -1.74
N ALA A 72 -6.64 -4.17 -1.32
CA ALA A 72 -7.42 -5.03 -2.20
C ALA A 72 -8.74 -4.34 -2.65
N LYS A 73 -9.45 -3.65 -1.75
CA LYS A 73 -10.66 -2.88 -2.08
C LYS A 73 -10.35 -1.75 -3.07
N ILE A 74 -9.26 -1.01 -2.86
CA ILE A 74 -8.81 0.06 -3.76
C ILE A 74 -8.48 -0.50 -5.14
N ALA A 75 -7.74 -1.61 -5.21
CA ALA A 75 -7.40 -2.27 -6.47
C ALA A 75 -8.63 -2.75 -7.25
N ALA A 76 -9.60 -3.37 -6.57
CA ALA A 76 -10.85 -3.78 -7.18
C ALA A 76 -11.64 -2.59 -7.72
N LYS A 77 -11.77 -1.52 -6.93
CA LYS A 77 -12.51 -0.31 -7.35
C LYS A 77 -11.82 0.42 -8.50
N LYS A 78 -10.47 0.44 -8.53
CA LYS A 78 -9.70 0.94 -9.67
C LYS A 78 -10.01 0.16 -10.94
N SER A 79 -10.04 -1.18 -10.88
CA SER A 79 -10.35 -2.04 -12.02
C SER A 79 -11.79 -1.82 -12.53
N GLU A 80 -12.76 -1.63 -11.62
CA GLU A 80 -14.14 -1.27 -12.01
C GLU A 80 -14.20 0.07 -12.74
N LEU A 81 -13.46 1.07 -12.29
CA LEU A 81 -13.37 2.38 -12.95
C LEU A 81 -12.73 2.25 -14.34
N GLU A 82 -11.61 1.53 -14.45
CA GLU A 82 -10.94 1.27 -15.73
C GLU A 82 -11.91 0.59 -16.73
N THR A 83 -12.69 -0.37 -16.26
CA THR A 83 -13.72 -1.03 -17.08
C THR A 83 -14.80 -0.06 -17.53
N ALA A 84 -15.26 0.84 -16.66
CA ALA A 84 -16.28 1.83 -16.99
C ALA A 84 -15.78 2.92 -17.95
N LEU A 85 -14.47 3.14 -18.02
CA LEU A 85 -13.83 4.09 -18.94
C LEU A 85 -13.50 3.45 -20.30
N ASN A 86 -13.40 2.12 -20.39
CA ASN A 86 -13.06 1.42 -21.62
C ASN A 86 -14.08 1.69 -22.72
N GLY A 87 -13.58 2.20 -23.85
CA GLY A 87 -14.43 2.53 -25.03
C GLY A 87 -15.26 3.80 -24.91
N SER A 88 -15.14 4.55 -23.81
CA SER A 88 -15.81 5.85 -23.64
C SER A 88 -14.87 7.00 -23.99
N THR A 89 -15.32 7.90 -24.85
CA THR A 89 -14.64 9.17 -25.14
C THR A 89 -14.94 10.27 -24.11
N ASN A 90 -15.95 10.04 -23.26
CA ASN A 90 -16.41 10.98 -22.25
C ASN A 90 -16.56 10.31 -20.88
N LEU A 91 -16.37 11.08 -19.82
CA LEU A 91 -16.63 10.63 -18.45
C LEU A 91 -18.15 10.56 -18.21
N ASN A 92 -18.70 9.36 -18.33
CA ASN A 92 -20.12 9.11 -18.09
C ASN A 92 -20.47 9.10 -16.57
N PRO A 93 -21.76 9.22 -16.19
CA PRO A 93 -22.15 9.27 -14.77
C PRO A 93 -21.71 8.03 -13.96
N ALA A 94 -21.68 6.85 -14.57
CA ALA A 94 -21.23 5.62 -13.90
C ALA A 94 -19.73 5.68 -13.59
N ALA A 95 -18.90 6.17 -14.51
CA ALA A 95 -17.48 6.37 -14.28
C ALA A 95 -17.22 7.47 -13.23
N GLN A 96 -17.99 8.56 -13.24
CA GLN A 96 -17.93 9.60 -12.20
C GLN A 96 -18.22 9.04 -10.80
N GLN A 97 -19.25 8.22 -10.67
CA GLN A 97 -19.57 7.58 -9.40
C GLN A 97 -18.43 6.67 -8.93
N LYS A 98 -17.89 5.82 -9.81
CA LYS A 98 -16.76 4.93 -9.45
C LYS A 98 -15.50 5.70 -9.08
N LEU A 99 -15.24 6.82 -9.72
CA LEU A 99 -14.15 7.71 -9.36
C LEU A 99 -14.32 8.28 -7.94
N ALA A 100 -15.53 8.74 -7.60
CA ALA A 100 -15.84 9.23 -6.27
C ALA A 100 -15.70 8.13 -5.19
N GLU A 101 -16.18 6.92 -5.47
CA GLU A 101 -16.04 5.76 -4.58
C GLU A 101 -14.55 5.39 -4.38
N LEU A 102 -13.74 5.42 -5.44
CA LEU A 102 -12.29 5.19 -5.35
C LEU A 102 -11.59 6.26 -4.52
N ALA A 103 -11.96 7.54 -4.71
CA ALA A 103 -11.43 8.64 -3.91
C ALA A 103 -11.76 8.49 -2.42
N ALA A 104 -13.00 8.10 -2.09
CA ALA A 104 -13.43 7.84 -0.72
C ALA A 104 -12.63 6.69 -0.07
N LEU A 105 -12.39 5.58 -0.79
CA LEU A 105 -11.57 4.47 -0.29
C LEU A 105 -10.12 4.89 -0.04
N ARG A 106 -9.54 5.71 -0.92
CA ARG A 106 -8.18 6.25 -0.73
C ARG A 106 -8.09 7.15 0.51
N ALA A 107 -9.09 8.02 0.72
CA ALA A 107 -9.17 8.85 1.92
C ALA A 107 -9.30 8.01 3.19
N GLN A 108 -10.10 6.94 3.18
CA GLN A 108 -10.19 6.00 4.30
C GLN A 108 -8.85 5.29 4.57
N CYS A 109 -8.15 4.85 3.53
CA CYS A 109 -6.82 4.23 3.65
C CYS A 109 -5.84 5.20 4.32
N GLN A 110 -5.81 6.45 3.86
CA GLN A 110 -4.96 7.51 4.43
C GLN A 110 -5.29 7.79 5.89
N ALA A 111 -6.58 7.87 6.24
CA ALA A 111 -7.01 8.07 7.62
C ALA A 111 -6.59 6.90 8.54
N GLN A 112 -6.73 5.65 8.08
CA GLN A 112 -6.29 4.47 8.83
C GLN A 112 -4.77 4.45 9.04
N MET A 113 -4.00 4.88 8.04
CA MET A 113 -2.54 4.99 8.13
C MET A 113 -2.13 6.06 9.14
N LEU A 114 -2.72 7.24 9.09
CA LEU A 114 -2.46 8.33 10.05
C LEU A 114 -2.85 7.92 11.48
N GLN A 115 -3.96 7.20 11.65
CA GLN A 115 -4.34 6.65 12.94
C GLN A 115 -3.31 5.65 13.46
N HIS A 116 -2.83 4.74 12.61
CA HIS A 116 -1.76 3.81 12.98
C HIS A 116 -0.48 4.53 13.41
N PHE A 117 -0.06 5.57 12.70
CA PHE A 117 1.09 6.38 13.10
C PHE A 117 0.89 7.06 14.45
N ALA A 118 -0.31 7.57 14.73
CA ALA A 118 -0.63 8.13 16.02
C ALA A 118 -0.55 7.09 17.15
N GLU A 119 -1.04 5.87 16.92
CA GLU A 119 -0.94 4.76 17.87
C GLU A 119 0.50 4.36 18.14
N VAL A 120 1.33 4.25 17.08
CA VAL A 120 2.77 3.97 17.21
C VAL A 120 3.47 5.08 18.01
N SER A 121 3.22 6.35 17.70
CA SER A 121 3.84 7.48 18.41
C SER A 121 3.58 7.47 19.92
N GLN A 122 2.39 7.02 20.34
CA GLN A 122 2.00 6.92 21.76
C GLN A 122 2.73 5.79 22.52
N THR A 123 3.36 4.86 21.82
CA THR A 123 4.18 3.80 22.44
C THR A 123 5.62 4.21 22.64
N MET A 124 6.04 5.32 22.07
CA MET A 124 7.39 5.89 22.18
C MET A 124 7.48 6.86 23.37
N PRO A 125 8.69 7.20 23.84
CA PRO A 125 8.89 8.34 24.72
C PRO A 125 8.34 9.64 24.10
N PRO A 126 7.94 10.66 24.91
CA PRO A 126 7.18 11.81 24.40
C PRO A 126 7.86 12.61 23.28
N GLU A 127 9.17 12.84 23.35
CA GLU A 127 9.91 13.58 22.31
C GLU A 127 10.09 12.77 21.01
N PRO A 128 10.66 11.54 21.04
CA PRO A 128 10.71 10.69 19.88
C PRO A 128 9.32 10.47 19.21
N GLY A 129 8.27 10.24 20.01
CA GLY A 129 6.93 10.03 19.50
C GLY A 129 6.36 11.24 18.75
N ARG A 130 6.56 12.46 19.26
CA ARG A 130 6.16 13.69 18.56
C ARG A 130 6.90 13.85 17.22
N ARG A 131 8.22 13.65 17.24
CA ARG A 131 9.05 13.74 16.02
C ARG A 131 8.61 12.70 14.98
N TYR A 132 8.47 11.45 15.39
CA TYR A 132 7.96 10.38 14.52
C TYR A 132 6.61 10.74 13.88
N LEU A 133 5.64 11.18 14.69
CA LEU A 133 4.30 11.50 14.17
C LEU A 133 4.35 12.66 13.17
N ALA A 134 5.12 13.71 13.45
CA ALA A 134 5.28 14.85 12.55
C ALA A 134 5.92 14.43 11.21
N GLU A 135 6.95 13.58 11.23
CA GLU A 135 7.59 13.06 10.02
C GLU A 135 6.64 12.19 9.19
N MET A 136 5.91 11.28 9.83
CA MET A 136 4.95 10.42 9.13
C MET A 136 3.78 11.20 8.54
N GLN A 137 3.29 12.21 9.24
CA GLN A 137 2.25 13.12 8.72
C GLN A 137 2.77 13.91 7.51
N HIS A 138 3.97 14.48 7.60
CA HIS A 138 4.58 15.21 6.50
C HIS A 138 4.77 14.32 5.26
N LEU A 139 5.28 13.11 5.41
CA LEU A 139 5.44 12.17 4.30
C LEU A 139 4.09 11.78 3.68
N THR A 140 3.07 11.54 4.51
CA THR A 140 1.75 11.11 4.04
C THR A 140 0.99 12.21 3.30
N LEU A 141 1.12 13.45 3.73
CA LEU A 141 0.43 14.62 3.17
C LEU A 141 1.24 15.24 2.03
N GLY A 142 2.56 15.25 2.12
CA GLY A 142 3.44 15.88 1.14
C GLY A 142 3.40 15.24 -0.25
N LEU A 143 2.98 13.98 -0.37
CA LEU A 143 2.74 13.34 -1.68
C LEU A 143 1.66 14.07 -2.52
N HIS A 144 0.68 14.70 -1.87
CA HIS A 144 -0.36 15.50 -2.54
C HIS A 144 0.16 16.89 -2.90
N GLU A 145 0.93 17.52 -2.02
CA GLU A 145 1.49 18.85 -2.25
C GLU A 145 2.43 18.89 -3.46
N GLN A 146 3.21 17.84 -3.69
CA GLN A 146 4.06 17.75 -4.88
C GLN A 146 3.26 17.73 -6.18
N THR A 147 2.11 17.04 -6.19
CA THR A 147 1.24 16.98 -7.36
C THR A 147 0.54 18.34 -7.59
N GLU A 148 0.08 18.98 -6.54
CA GLU A 148 -0.57 20.30 -6.60
C GLU A 148 0.41 21.39 -7.01
N SER A 149 1.63 21.40 -6.48
CA SER A 149 2.69 22.33 -6.84
C SER A 149 3.13 22.19 -8.30
N SER A 150 3.18 20.95 -8.81
CA SER A 150 3.51 20.69 -10.21
C SER A 150 2.42 21.20 -11.16
N MET A 151 1.16 21.18 -10.76
CA MET A 151 0.03 21.70 -11.55
C MET A 151 -0.06 23.23 -11.49
N SER A 152 0.20 23.84 -10.34
CA SER A 152 0.18 25.32 -10.20
C SER A 152 1.38 25.99 -10.85
N GLY A 153 2.57 25.41 -10.79
CA GLY A 153 3.77 25.97 -11.44
C GLY A 153 3.72 25.99 -12.98
N SER A 154 2.86 25.19 -13.60
CA SER A 154 2.67 25.22 -15.07
C SER A 154 1.77 26.37 -15.56
N MET A 155 1.03 27.03 -14.68
CA MET A 155 0.15 28.15 -15.06
C MET A 155 0.86 29.51 -15.08
N ASP A 156 2.01 29.67 -14.43
CA ASP A 156 2.73 30.95 -14.35
C ASP A 156 3.63 31.25 -15.59
N HIS A 157 3.83 30.31 -16.50
CA HIS A 157 4.68 30.49 -17.65
C HIS A 157 4.00 31.04 -18.92
N GLU A 158 2.67 31.27 -18.91
CA GLU A 158 1.92 31.64 -20.13
C GLU A 158 1.59 33.13 -20.23
N HIS A 159 2.06 33.99 -19.33
CA HIS A 159 1.75 35.43 -19.33
C HIS A 159 2.95 36.37 -19.44
N HIS A 160 4.05 35.98 -20.04
CA HIS A 160 5.13 36.94 -20.42
C HIS A 160 5.65 36.70 -21.83
N GLN A 161 4.92 37.25 -22.81
CA GLN A 161 5.52 37.71 -24.06
C GLN A 161 5.00 39.11 -24.39
N PRO A 162 5.91 40.05 -24.69
CA PRO A 162 5.59 41.44 -25.07
C PRO A 162 5.01 41.58 -26.47
#